data_c9aeff8f1823401abb99006b0f0e6307
#
_entry.id   c9aeff8f1823401abb99006b0f0e6307
#
_cell.length_a   1.000
_cell.length_b   1.000
_cell.length_c   1.000
_cell.angle_alpha   90.00
_cell.angle_beta   90.00
_cell.angle_gamma   90.00
#
_symmetry.space_group_name_H-M   'P 1'
#
loop_
_entity.id
_entity.type
_entity.pdbx_description
1 polymer ?
#
loop_
_entity_poly.entity_id
_entity_poly.type
_entity_poly.pdbx_seq_one_letter_code
_entity_poly.pdbx_strand_id
1 'polypeptide(L)'
;VGHYWLAAGEMAVTVVTFLLYVLDRTRRERKIQQYIQSASNTLEASSGGEAPLPAVMVRLGDGDIVWGNHRFSELTGYADTMTQLRLEEVLPDFTLDWLTAGKTESPHDAILGNRRYRVYGTTIRAEDNRGTMLGVLYFSDLTELYQVRDEYIRSRPVVAIILIDNYEELTKNLTESAISTMNAKLNETITRWTEGYSGLLRRLERNRFLF
;
A
#
# COMPACT_ATOMS: atom_id res chain seq x y z
N VAL A 1 -29.75 -29.06 -54.33
CA VAL A 1 -30.56 -27.91 -53.86
C VAL A 1 -30.95 -28.06 -52.38
N GLY A 2 -30.80 -29.25 -51.74
CA GLY A 2 -31.23 -29.51 -50.38
C GLY A 2 -30.32 -29.05 -49.24
N HIS A 3 -29.05 -28.77 -49.48
CA HIS A 3 -28.08 -28.50 -48.37
C HIS A 3 -28.07 -27.06 -47.88
N TYR A 4 -28.53 -26.10 -48.65
CA TYR A 4 -28.56 -24.68 -48.23
C TYR A 4 -29.54 -24.40 -47.09
N TRP A 5 -30.64 -25.14 -47.02
CA TRP A 5 -31.62 -24.99 -45.94
C TRP A 5 -31.14 -25.53 -44.59
N LEU A 6 -30.31 -26.60 -44.62
CA LEU A 6 -29.69 -27.13 -43.41
C LEU A 6 -28.63 -26.18 -42.87
N ALA A 7 -27.79 -25.63 -43.73
CA ALA A 7 -26.78 -24.64 -43.35
C ALA A 7 -27.39 -23.34 -42.82
N ALA A 8 -28.50 -22.89 -43.42
CA ALA A 8 -29.22 -21.72 -42.93
C ALA A 8 -29.86 -21.98 -41.55
N GLY A 9 -30.36 -23.21 -41.32
CA GLY A 9 -30.88 -23.62 -40.02
C GLY A 9 -29.84 -23.66 -38.91
N GLU A 10 -28.66 -24.24 -39.17
CA GLU A 10 -27.53 -24.26 -38.23
C GLU A 10 -27.03 -22.86 -37.90
N MET A 11 -26.95 -22.00 -38.91
CA MET A 11 -26.56 -20.62 -38.72
C MET A 11 -27.54 -19.83 -37.85
N ALA A 12 -28.82 -20.02 -38.08
CA ALA A 12 -29.91 -19.40 -37.26
C ALA A 12 -29.86 -19.86 -35.78
N VAL A 13 -29.65 -21.17 -35.56
CA VAL A 13 -29.53 -21.72 -34.19
C VAL A 13 -28.29 -21.16 -33.49
N THR A 14 -27.17 -21.05 -34.18
CA THR A 14 -25.92 -20.50 -33.62
C THR A 14 -26.09 -19.02 -33.25
N VAL A 15 -26.72 -18.23 -34.11
CA VAL A 15 -26.99 -16.81 -33.86
C VAL A 15 -27.96 -16.63 -32.67
N VAL A 16 -29.02 -17.45 -32.59
CA VAL A 16 -29.97 -17.39 -31.49
C VAL A 16 -29.30 -17.80 -30.17
N THR A 17 -28.48 -18.85 -30.18
CA THR A 17 -27.74 -19.28 -28.99
C THR A 17 -26.72 -18.22 -28.53
N PHE A 18 -26.05 -17.59 -29.48
CA PHE A 18 -25.12 -16.47 -29.18
C PHE A 18 -25.91 -15.26 -28.62
N LEU A 19 -27.01 -14.88 -29.19
CA LEU A 19 -27.88 -13.81 -28.69
C LEU A 19 -28.41 -14.11 -27.28
N LEU A 20 -28.85 -15.32 -27.02
CA LEU A 20 -29.31 -15.75 -25.69
C LEU A 20 -28.13 -15.72 -24.69
N TYR A 21 -26.94 -16.13 -25.08
CA TYR A 21 -25.76 -16.07 -24.25
C TYR A 21 -25.39 -14.61 -23.91
N VAL A 22 -25.40 -13.70 -24.88
CA VAL A 22 -25.12 -12.27 -24.66
C VAL A 22 -26.17 -11.61 -23.79
N LEU A 23 -27.46 -11.92 -24.04
CA LEU A 23 -28.57 -11.40 -23.23
C LEU A 23 -28.55 -11.92 -21.78
N ASP A 24 -28.18 -13.18 -21.58
CA ASP A 24 -28.03 -13.76 -20.24
C ASP A 24 -26.83 -13.16 -19.49
N ARG A 25 -25.74 -12.90 -20.20
CA ARG A 25 -24.54 -12.23 -19.66
C ARG A 25 -24.88 -10.80 -19.20
N THR A 26 -25.52 -10.00 -20.04
CA THR A 26 -25.89 -8.61 -19.71
C THR A 26 -26.97 -8.51 -18.60
N ARG A 27 -27.91 -9.46 -18.53
CA ARG A 27 -28.87 -9.51 -17.44
C ARG A 27 -28.25 -9.87 -16.09
N ARG A 28 -27.21 -10.68 -16.08
CA ARG A 28 -26.50 -11.07 -14.85
C ARG A 28 -25.68 -9.90 -14.30
N GLU A 29 -24.99 -9.17 -15.15
CA GLU A 29 -24.21 -7.99 -14.75
C GLU A 29 -25.14 -6.92 -14.14
N ARG A 30 -26.31 -6.68 -14.71
CA ARG A 30 -27.29 -5.73 -14.16
C ARG A 30 -27.86 -6.13 -12.79
N LYS A 31 -28.10 -7.43 -12.54
CA LYS A 31 -28.59 -7.90 -11.23
C LYS A 31 -27.55 -7.75 -10.13
N ILE A 32 -26.28 -8.05 -10.42
CA ILE A 32 -25.17 -7.85 -9.48
C ILE A 32 -25.02 -6.36 -9.18
N GLN A 33 -25.07 -5.49 -10.20
CA GLN A 33 -25.02 -4.04 -10.02
C GLN A 33 -26.19 -3.50 -9.19
N GLN A 34 -27.41 -3.99 -9.37
CA GLN A 34 -28.57 -3.57 -8.57
C GLN A 34 -28.44 -4.00 -7.10
N TYR A 35 -27.91 -5.21 -6.83
CA TYR A 35 -27.72 -5.69 -5.46
C TYR A 35 -26.59 -4.93 -4.76
N ILE A 36 -25.49 -4.68 -5.46
CA ILE A 36 -24.37 -3.87 -4.98
C ILE A 36 -24.84 -2.44 -4.70
N GLN A 37 -25.61 -1.86 -5.61
CA GLN A 37 -26.12 -0.51 -5.46
C GLN A 37 -27.11 -0.38 -4.28
N SER A 38 -27.94 -1.40 -4.03
CA SER A 38 -28.80 -1.43 -2.85
C SER A 38 -28.04 -1.64 -1.55
N ALA A 39 -27.00 -2.48 -1.54
CA ALA A 39 -26.13 -2.67 -0.39
C ALA A 39 -25.26 -1.43 -0.12
N SER A 40 -24.73 -0.79 -1.16
CA SER A 40 -23.98 0.48 -1.08
C SER A 40 -24.89 1.61 -0.56
N ASN A 41 -26.09 1.76 -1.11
CA ASN A 41 -27.04 2.76 -0.65
C ASN A 41 -27.45 2.56 0.82
N THR A 42 -27.49 1.31 1.29
CA THR A 42 -27.78 1.00 2.70
C THR A 42 -26.59 1.38 3.61
N LEU A 43 -25.36 1.15 3.17
CA LEU A 43 -24.15 1.57 3.88
C LEU A 43 -23.98 3.10 3.85
N GLU A 44 -24.26 3.73 2.73
CA GLU A 44 -24.23 5.20 2.58
C GLU A 44 -25.35 5.86 3.40
N ALA A 45 -26.55 5.31 3.40
CA ALA A 45 -27.66 5.81 4.21
C ALA A 45 -27.44 5.67 5.71
N SER A 46 -26.80 4.59 6.16
CA SER A 46 -26.46 4.38 7.57
C SER A 46 -25.27 5.23 8.05
N SER A 47 -24.45 5.76 7.12
CA SER A 47 -23.26 6.57 7.40
C SER A 47 -23.45 8.07 7.14
N GLY A 48 -24.67 8.53 6.84
CA GLY A 48 -24.96 9.95 6.61
C GLY A 48 -24.50 10.48 5.24
N GLY A 49 -24.37 9.61 4.22
CA GLY A 49 -24.22 10.00 2.82
C GLY A 49 -22.95 9.57 2.10
N GLU A 50 -21.88 9.20 2.80
CA GLU A 50 -20.65 8.66 2.18
C GLU A 50 -19.98 7.61 3.07
N ALA A 51 -19.63 6.47 2.50
CA ALA A 51 -18.80 5.50 3.20
C ALA A 51 -17.47 6.16 3.59
N PRO A 52 -17.05 6.08 4.87
CA PRO A 52 -15.92 6.87 5.39
C PRO A 52 -14.57 6.48 4.77
N LEU A 53 -14.48 5.30 4.15
CA LEU A 53 -13.24 4.77 3.57
C LEU A 53 -13.42 4.49 2.08
N PRO A 54 -12.36 4.64 1.26
CA PRO A 54 -12.33 4.09 -0.09
C PRO A 54 -12.60 2.58 -0.05
N ALA A 55 -13.52 2.12 -0.89
CA ALA A 55 -13.90 0.72 -0.94
C ALA A 55 -14.08 0.23 -2.37
N VAL A 56 -13.67 -1.02 -2.62
CA VAL A 56 -13.78 -1.69 -3.92
C VAL A 56 -14.26 -3.12 -3.74
N MET A 57 -15.04 -3.59 -4.67
CA MET A 57 -15.49 -4.98 -4.73
C MET A 57 -14.90 -5.64 -5.96
N VAL A 58 -14.26 -6.79 -5.76
CA VAL A 58 -13.55 -7.53 -6.80
C VAL A 58 -14.04 -8.97 -6.86
N ARG A 59 -14.02 -9.56 -8.04
CA ARG A 59 -14.25 -10.99 -8.21
C ARG A 59 -12.96 -11.75 -7.93
N LEU A 60 -13.00 -12.68 -6.96
CA LEU A 60 -11.78 -13.38 -6.51
C LEU A 60 -11.20 -14.35 -7.54
N GLY A 61 -11.99 -14.78 -8.53
CA GLY A 61 -11.55 -15.75 -9.55
C GLY A 61 -10.64 -15.16 -10.64
N ASP A 62 -10.85 -13.89 -10.98
CA ASP A 62 -10.16 -13.22 -12.11
C ASP A 62 -9.62 -11.82 -11.75
N GLY A 63 -9.96 -11.32 -10.56
CA GLY A 63 -9.52 -10.01 -10.09
C GLY A 63 -10.28 -8.84 -10.71
N ASP A 64 -11.35 -9.09 -11.47
CA ASP A 64 -12.16 -8.04 -12.10
C ASP A 64 -12.83 -7.16 -11.04
N ILE A 65 -12.74 -5.85 -11.21
CA ILE A 65 -13.44 -4.88 -10.37
C ILE A 65 -14.92 -4.88 -10.76
N VAL A 66 -15.77 -5.20 -9.79
CA VAL A 66 -17.23 -5.25 -9.97
C VAL A 66 -17.86 -3.92 -9.56
N TRP A 67 -17.33 -3.27 -8.54
CA TRP A 67 -17.81 -2.01 -8.01
C TRP A 67 -16.74 -1.29 -7.21
N GLY A 68 -16.80 0.04 -7.15
CA GLY A 68 -16.03 0.89 -6.27
C GLY A 68 -16.84 2.11 -5.85
N ASN A 69 -16.64 2.58 -4.63
CA ASN A 69 -17.28 3.82 -4.19
C ASN A 69 -16.57 5.05 -4.76
N HIS A 70 -17.20 6.21 -4.63
CA HIS A 70 -16.67 7.48 -5.15
C HIS A 70 -15.25 7.78 -4.61
N ARG A 71 -14.98 7.50 -3.33
CA ARG A 71 -13.65 7.71 -2.73
C ARG A 71 -12.58 6.82 -3.34
N PHE A 72 -12.90 5.60 -3.70
CA PHE A 72 -11.96 4.73 -4.41
C PHE A 72 -11.74 5.21 -5.85
N SER A 73 -12.77 5.72 -6.51
CA SER A 73 -12.64 6.35 -7.83
C SER A 73 -11.73 7.57 -7.81
N GLU A 74 -11.91 8.45 -6.82
CA GLU A 74 -11.05 9.62 -6.64
C GLU A 74 -9.60 9.23 -6.34
N LEU A 75 -9.42 8.20 -5.51
CA LEU A 75 -8.12 7.70 -5.11
C LEU A 75 -7.32 7.15 -6.29
N THR A 76 -7.99 6.45 -7.21
CA THR A 76 -7.35 5.78 -8.33
C THR A 76 -7.36 6.60 -9.63
N GLY A 77 -8.21 7.62 -9.70
CA GLY A 77 -8.43 8.41 -10.91
C GLY A 77 -9.30 7.74 -11.98
N TYR A 78 -9.87 6.57 -11.70
CA TYR A 78 -10.73 5.83 -12.62
C TYR A 78 -12.20 5.98 -12.23
N ALA A 79 -12.88 7.04 -12.68
CA ALA A 79 -14.28 7.27 -12.32
C ALA A 79 -15.26 6.37 -13.11
N ASP A 80 -15.23 6.46 -14.45
CA ASP A 80 -16.28 5.85 -15.30
C ASP A 80 -15.88 4.46 -15.86
N THR A 81 -14.62 4.09 -15.84
CA THR A 81 -14.09 2.86 -16.47
C THR A 81 -13.69 1.80 -15.47
N MET A 82 -13.87 2.03 -14.17
CA MET A 82 -13.39 1.16 -13.09
C MET A 82 -13.86 -0.29 -13.22
N THR A 83 -15.12 -0.53 -13.57
CA THR A 83 -15.69 -1.88 -13.72
C THR A 83 -15.20 -2.65 -14.95
N GLN A 84 -14.34 -2.04 -15.76
CA GLN A 84 -13.67 -2.67 -16.93
C GLN A 84 -12.22 -3.04 -16.63
N LEU A 85 -11.74 -2.71 -15.44
CA LEU A 85 -10.35 -2.93 -15.02
C LEU A 85 -10.25 -4.13 -14.07
N ARG A 86 -9.06 -4.71 -14.06
CA ARG A 86 -8.66 -5.69 -13.05
C ARG A 86 -7.94 -4.97 -11.90
N LEU A 87 -8.06 -5.52 -10.71
CA LEU A 87 -7.42 -4.91 -9.54
C LEU A 87 -5.90 -4.78 -9.71
N GLU A 88 -5.26 -5.73 -10.39
CA GLU A 88 -3.82 -5.70 -10.69
C GLU A 88 -3.39 -4.54 -11.60
N GLU A 89 -4.30 -4.00 -12.41
CA GLU A 89 -4.01 -2.82 -13.25
C GLU A 89 -4.01 -1.52 -12.41
N VAL A 90 -4.79 -1.50 -11.34
CA VAL A 90 -4.88 -0.38 -10.41
C VAL A 90 -3.84 -0.48 -9.30
N LEU A 91 -3.56 -1.71 -8.85
CA LEU A 91 -2.63 -2.05 -7.76
C LEU A 91 -1.68 -3.18 -8.21
N PRO A 92 -0.61 -2.89 -8.98
CA PRO A 92 0.21 -3.91 -9.63
C PRO A 92 0.84 -4.96 -8.71
N ASP A 93 1.21 -4.59 -7.49
CA ASP A 93 1.89 -5.48 -6.54
C ASP A 93 0.96 -6.04 -5.45
N PHE A 94 -0.36 -5.88 -5.62
CA PHE A 94 -1.33 -6.27 -4.61
C PHE A 94 -2.01 -7.60 -4.95
N THR A 95 -1.87 -8.60 -4.07
CA THR A 95 -2.47 -9.93 -4.24
C THR A 95 -3.68 -10.12 -3.33
N LEU A 96 -4.60 -11.01 -3.73
CA LEU A 96 -5.81 -11.35 -2.99
C LEU A 96 -5.71 -12.68 -2.23
N ASP A 97 -4.53 -13.34 -2.23
CA ASP A 97 -4.34 -14.67 -1.64
C ASP A 97 -4.66 -14.71 -0.15
N TRP A 98 -4.34 -13.62 0.57
CA TRP A 98 -4.64 -13.50 2.00
C TRP A 98 -6.16 -13.54 2.28
N LEU A 99 -6.95 -12.94 1.37
CA LEU A 99 -8.40 -12.90 1.51
C LEU A 99 -9.02 -14.27 1.22
N THR A 100 -8.53 -14.98 0.21
CA THR A 100 -8.93 -16.36 -0.08
C THR A 100 -8.52 -17.34 1.02
N ALA A 101 -7.41 -17.05 1.73
CA ALA A 101 -6.97 -17.79 2.90
C ALA A 101 -7.78 -17.46 4.18
N GLY A 102 -8.83 -16.63 4.09
CA GLY A 102 -9.72 -16.27 5.21
C GLY A 102 -9.17 -15.21 6.16
N LYS A 103 -8.09 -14.49 5.77
CA LYS A 103 -7.60 -13.35 6.53
C LYS A 103 -8.44 -12.12 6.22
N THR A 104 -8.57 -11.23 7.20
CA THR A 104 -9.33 -9.98 7.09
C THR A 104 -8.48 -8.75 6.87
N GLU A 105 -7.15 -8.89 6.91
CA GLU A 105 -6.17 -7.82 6.75
C GLU A 105 -5.06 -8.28 5.79
N SER A 106 -4.67 -7.40 4.88
CA SER A 106 -3.56 -7.63 3.96
C SER A 106 -2.23 -7.70 4.70
N PRO A 107 -1.33 -8.65 4.38
CA PRO A 107 0.00 -8.74 4.98
C PRO A 107 0.90 -7.55 4.65
N HIS A 108 0.61 -6.86 3.56
CA HIS A 108 1.37 -5.70 3.08
C HIS A 108 0.45 -4.52 2.83
N ASP A 109 0.96 -3.31 3.09
CA ASP A 109 0.26 -2.08 2.77
C ASP A 109 0.21 -1.87 1.24
N ALA A 110 -0.90 -1.37 0.74
CA ALA A 110 -1.03 -0.96 -0.66
C ALA A 110 -0.44 0.43 -0.85
N ILE A 111 0.25 0.65 -1.97
CA ILE A 111 0.82 1.94 -2.34
C ILE A 111 0.08 2.44 -3.58
N LEU A 112 -0.55 3.63 -3.46
CA LEU A 112 -1.23 4.31 -4.54
C LEU A 112 -0.64 5.72 -4.67
N GLY A 113 0.11 5.93 -5.75
CA GLY A 113 0.87 7.16 -5.94
C GLY A 113 1.89 7.37 -4.81
N ASN A 114 1.74 8.46 -4.04
CA ASN A 114 2.61 8.77 -2.89
C ASN A 114 1.94 8.47 -1.54
N ARG A 115 0.87 7.71 -1.52
CA ARG A 115 0.11 7.38 -0.30
C ARG A 115 0.17 5.89 0.00
N ARG A 116 0.11 5.58 1.29
CA ARG A 116 0.17 4.22 1.83
C ARG A 116 -1.12 3.87 2.55
N TYR A 117 -1.69 2.71 2.19
CA TYR A 117 -2.97 2.26 2.71
C TYR A 117 -2.86 0.89 3.33
N ARG A 118 -3.43 0.73 4.51
CA ARG A 118 -3.74 -0.58 5.08
C ARG A 118 -5.04 -1.08 4.45
N VAL A 119 -5.02 -2.31 3.96
CA VAL A 119 -6.19 -2.89 3.29
C VAL A 119 -6.82 -3.95 4.17
N TYR A 120 -8.10 -3.76 4.44
CA TYR A 120 -8.95 -4.73 5.09
C TYR A 120 -9.90 -5.32 4.08
N GLY A 121 -10.31 -6.58 4.29
CA GLY A 121 -11.22 -7.22 3.36
C GLY A 121 -12.08 -8.30 4.00
N THR A 122 -13.18 -8.56 3.33
CA THR A 122 -14.08 -9.66 3.65
C THR A 122 -14.55 -10.33 2.37
N THR A 123 -14.89 -11.61 2.45
CA THR A 123 -15.44 -12.36 1.32
C THR A 123 -16.95 -12.49 1.45
N ILE A 124 -17.64 -12.29 0.35
CA ILE A 124 -19.09 -12.54 0.23
C ILE A 124 -19.34 -13.48 -0.95
N ARG A 125 -20.35 -14.30 -0.84
CA ARG A 125 -20.81 -15.16 -1.94
C ARG A 125 -21.94 -14.43 -2.68
N ALA A 126 -21.76 -14.25 -3.98
CA ALA A 126 -22.82 -13.71 -4.81
C ALA A 126 -23.99 -14.70 -4.88
N GLU A 127 -25.23 -14.19 -4.88
CA GLU A 127 -26.44 -14.99 -5.09
C GLU A 127 -26.63 -15.31 -6.59
N ASP A 128 -25.56 -15.73 -7.25
CA ASP A 128 -25.62 -16.24 -8.61
C ASP A 128 -25.66 -17.78 -8.59
N ASN A 129 -26.18 -18.37 -9.66
CA ASN A 129 -26.25 -19.83 -9.79
C ASN A 129 -24.88 -20.51 -9.84
N ARG A 130 -23.79 -19.74 -9.85
CA ARG A 130 -22.39 -20.21 -9.94
C ARG A 130 -21.64 -20.12 -8.61
N GLY A 131 -22.20 -19.44 -7.60
CA GLY A 131 -21.56 -19.25 -6.30
C GLY A 131 -20.29 -18.42 -6.38
N THR A 132 -20.28 -17.38 -7.24
CA THR A 132 -19.15 -16.48 -7.42
C THR A 132 -18.71 -15.86 -6.10
N MET A 133 -17.44 -15.98 -5.77
CA MET A 133 -16.86 -15.35 -4.59
C MET A 133 -16.40 -13.93 -4.93
N LEU A 134 -16.85 -12.97 -4.12
CA LEU A 134 -16.47 -11.57 -4.21
C LEU A 134 -15.68 -11.18 -2.97
N GLY A 135 -14.66 -10.35 -3.16
CA GLY A 135 -13.90 -9.69 -2.10
C GLY A 135 -14.34 -8.23 -1.99
N VAL A 136 -14.66 -7.78 -0.80
CA VAL A 136 -14.86 -6.35 -0.50
C VAL A 136 -13.63 -5.86 0.23
N LEU A 137 -12.97 -4.85 -0.32
CA LEU A 137 -11.73 -4.28 0.20
C LEU A 137 -11.97 -2.85 0.67
N TYR A 138 -11.40 -2.48 1.81
CA TYR A 138 -11.44 -1.16 2.42
C TYR A 138 -10.02 -0.64 2.61
N PHE A 139 -9.78 0.62 2.25
CA PHE A 139 -8.46 1.25 2.28
C PHE A 139 -8.39 2.30 3.39
N SER A 140 -7.57 2.06 4.40
CA SER A 140 -7.29 3.00 5.48
C SER A 140 -5.98 3.72 5.19
N ASP A 141 -6.01 5.05 5.07
CA ASP A 141 -4.83 5.87 4.82
C ASP A 141 -3.91 5.88 6.05
N LEU A 142 -2.67 5.42 5.86
CA LEU A 142 -1.62 5.42 6.88
C LEU A 142 -0.49 6.41 6.56
N THR A 143 -0.65 7.23 5.53
CA THR A 143 0.41 8.11 5.04
C THR A 143 0.92 9.05 6.13
N GLU A 144 0.01 9.70 6.84
CA GLU A 144 0.36 10.61 7.94
C GLU A 144 1.07 9.87 9.08
N LEU A 145 0.59 8.68 9.46
CA LEU A 145 1.20 7.86 10.50
C LEU A 145 2.67 7.52 10.16
N TYR A 146 2.93 7.12 8.92
CA TYR A 146 4.29 6.83 8.46
C TYR A 146 5.16 8.08 8.40
N GLN A 147 4.62 9.21 7.96
CA GLN A 147 5.34 10.49 7.94
C GLN A 147 5.76 10.93 9.34
N VAL A 148 4.84 10.93 10.30
CA VAL A 148 5.11 11.26 11.72
C VAL A 148 6.14 10.29 12.32
N ARG A 149 6.02 9.01 12.04
CA ARG A 149 6.98 8.00 12.51
C ARG A 149 8.37 8.26 11.93
N ASP A 150 8.48 8.52 10.66
CA ASP A 150 9.77 8.74 9.99
C ASP A 150 10.40 10.06 10.44
N GLU A 151 9.59 11.10 10.69
CA GLU A 151 10.06 12.34 11.30
C GLU A 151 10.55 12.10 12.73
N TYR A 152 9.81 11.38 13.54
CA TYR A 152 10.21 11.00 14.89
C TYR A 152 11.53 10.22 14.91
N ILE A 153 11.71 9.25 14.00
CA ILE A 153 12.95 8.48 13.90
C ILE A 153 14.12 9.39 13.50
N ARG A 154 13.91 10.31 12.54
CA ARG A 154 14.94 11.24 12.09
C ARG A 154 15.30 12.31 13.12
N SER A 155 14.33 12.72 13.94
CA SER A 155 14.53 13.74 14.97
C SER A 155 15.12 13.22 16.28
N ARG A 156 15.29 11.91 16.42
CA ARG A 156 15.87 11.32 17.63
C ARG A 156 17.30 11.80 17.83
N PRO A 157 17.62 12.45 18.95
CA PRO A 157 19.00 12.77 19.28
C PRO A 157 19.77 11.48 19.55
N VAL A 158 20.96 11.40 19.00
CA VAL A 158 21.93 10.35 19.30
C VAL A 158 23.03 10.99 20.11
N VAL A 159 23.39 10.40 21.24
CA VAL A 159 24.51 10.83 22.06
C VAL A 159 25.62 9.80 21.90
N ALA A 160 26.78 10.24 21.43
CA ALA A 160 27.96 9.42 21.30
C ALA A 160 29.04 9.87 22.27
N ILE A 161 29.67 8.92 22.96
CA ILE A 161 30.86 9.17 23.78
C ILE A 161 32.07 8.60 23.03
N ILE A 162 32.99 9.45 22.68
CA ILE A 162 34.29 9.06 22.06
C ILE A 162 35.32 9.03 23.16
N LEU A 163 35.89 7.86 23.40
CA LEU A 163 36.95 7.65 24.38
C LEU A 163 38.27 7.32 23.65
N ILE A 164 39.31 8.06 23.97
CA ILE A 164 40.66 7.72 23.53
C ILE A 164 41.25 6.75 24.54
N ASP A 165 41.37 5.52 24.11
CA ASP A 165 41.95 4.46 24.93
C ASP A 165 43.47 4.66 25.08
N ASN A 166 44.02 4.19 26.19
CA ASN A 166 45.45 4.26 26.51
C ASN A 166 46.07 5.69 26.45
N TYR A 167 45.25 6.74 26.61
CA TYR A 167 45.72 8.14 26.55
C TYR A 167 46.87 8.42 27.54
N GLU A 168 46.78 7.87 28.76
CA GLU A 168 47.80 8.07 29.78
C GLU A 168 49.12 7.38 29.43
N GLU A 169 49.09 6.20 28.85
CA GLU A 169 50.27 5.50 28.36
C GLU A 169 50.91 6.25 27.20
N LEU A 170 50.13 6.76 26.27
CA LEU A 170 50.63 7.56 25.13
C LEU A 170 51.31 8.85 25.56
N THR A 171 50.87 9.47 26.67
CA THR A 171 51.38 10.75 27.13
C THR A 171 52.48 10.64 28.19
N LYS A 172 52.69 9.47 28.81
CA LYS A 172 53.57 9.24 29.96
C LYS A 172 55.03 9.71 29.72
N ASN A 173 55.54 9.56 28.49
CA ASN A 173 56.91 9.86 28.15
C ASN A 173 57.05 11.10 27.24
N LEU A 174 55.99 11.88 27.06
CA LEU A 174 55.97 13.06 26.21
C LEU A 174 56.21 14.32 27.02
N THR A 175 56.88 15.33 26.41
CA THR A 175 56.98 16.67 26.95
C THR A 175 55.62 17.38 26.91
N GLU A 176 55.39 18.38 27.77
CA GLU A 176 54.14 19.15 27.78
C GLU A 176 53.81 19.78 26.41
N SER A 177 54.85 20.25 25.70
CA SER A 177 54.67 20.79 24.35
C SER A 177 54.19 19.71 23.37
N ALA A 178 54.75 18.49 23.45
CA ALA A 178 54.33 17.38 22.60
C ALA A 178 52.89 16.93 22.92
N ILE A 179 52.51 16.90 24.19
CA ILE A 179 51.15 16.61 24.65
C ILE A 179 50.15 17.66 24.11
N SER A 180 50.52 18.93 24.18
CA SER A 180 49.70 20.04 23.64
C SER A 180 49.47 19.90 22.14
N THR A 181 50.52 19.61 21.38
CA THR A 181 50.46 19.41 19.93
C THR A 181 49.60 18.18 19.57
N MET A 182 49.78 17.08 20.30
CA MET A 182 48.95 15.87 20.13
C MET A 182 47.48 16.16 20.40
N ASN A 183 47.16 16.88 21.47
CA ASN A 183 45.78 17.26 21.82
C ASN A 183 45.14 18.18 20.78
N ALA A 184 45.88 19.14 20.22
CA ALA A 184 45.42 20.01 19.16
C ALA A 184 45.05 19.19 17.91
N LYS A 185 45.94 18.28 17.50
CA LYS A 185 45.70 17.40 16.36
C LYS A 185 44.52 16.42 16.59
N LEU A 186 44.39 15.92 17.81
CA LEU A 186 43.26 15.07 18.19
C LEU A 186 41.92 15.82 18.07
N ASN A 187 41.87 17.03 18.64
CA ASN A 187 40.69 17.89 18.52
C ASN A 187 40.35 18.17 17.05
N GLU A 188 41.36 18.57 16.27
CA GLU A 188 41.16 18.83 14.83
C GLU A 188 40.58 17.60 14.10
N THR A 189 41.16 16.43 14.36
CA THR A 189 40.74 15.18 13.71
C THR A 189 39.32 14.81 14.07
N ILE A 190 38.94 14.88 15.36
CA ILE A 190 37.59 14.55 15.83
C ILE A 190 36.57 15.59 15.32
N THR A 191 36.93 16.88 15.35
CA THR A 191 36.08 17.94 14.81
C THR A 191 35.83 17.73 13.32
N ARG A 192 36.86 17.46 12.52
CA ARG A 192 36.75 17.19 11.09
C ARG A 192 35.87 15.95 10.81
N TRP A 193 35.99 14.91 11.64
CA TRP A 193 35.18 13.72 11.51
C TRP A 193 33.71 14.00 11.84
N THR A 194 33.40 14.88 12.79
CA THR A 194 32.02 15.23 13.17
C THR A 194 31.39 16.30 12.29
N GLU A 195 32.15 17.05 11.49
CA GLU A 195 31.63 18.10 10.57
C GLU A 195 30.60 17.59 9.55
N GLY A 196 30.66 16.29 9.19
CA GLY A 196 29.68 15.65 8.29
C GLY A 196 28.32 15.36 8.94
N TYR A 197 28.16 15.57 10.22
CA TYR A 197 26.96 15.26 11.00
C TYR A 197 26.41 16.53 11.66
N SER A 198 25.09 16.66 11.71
CA SER A 198 24.42 17.79 12.39
C SER A 198 24.41 17.55 13.90
N GLY A 199 25.53 17.82 14.58
CA GLY A 199 25.67 17.58 16.01
C GLY A 199 26.53 18.62 16.70
N LEU A 200 26.64 18.54 18.04
CA LEU A 200 27.41 19.38 18.91
C LEU A 200 28.55 18.55 19.53
N LEU A 201 29.80 18.84 19.17
CA LEU A 201 30.97 18.20 19.78
C LEU A 201 31.41 18.99 21.01
N ARG A 202 31.55 18.31 22.12
CA ARG A 202 32.12 18.88 23.35
C ARG A 202 33.17 17.97 23.94
N ARG A 203 34.34 18.51 24.22
CA ARG A 203 35.36 17.80 25.00
C ARG A 203 35.00 17.84 26.47
N LEU A 204 34.85 16.68 27.11
CA LEU A 204 34.53 16.55 28.52
C LEU A 204 35.81 16.48 29.37
N GLU A 205 36.76 15.65 28.93
CA GLU A 205 38.01 15.38 29.59
C GLU A 205 39.16 15.31 28.55
N ARG A 206 40.37 15.06 29.03
CA ARG A 206 41.56 14.97 28.15
C ARG A 206 41.42 13.91 27.06
N ASN A 207 40.75 12.81 27.37
CA ASN A 207 40.58 11.63 26.49
C ASN A 207 39.14 11.34 26.14
N ARG A 208 38.17 12.20 26.53
CA ARG A 208 36.73 11.94 26.38
C ARG A 208 36.02 13.09 25.69
N PHE A 209 35.24 12.76 24.66
CA PHE A 209 34.42 13.71 23.93
C PHE A 209 32.97 13.23 23.95
N LEU A 210 32.07 14.18 23.98
CA LEU A 210 30.61 14.00 23.80
C LEU A 210 30.25 14.61 22.46
N PHE A 211 29.51 13.84 21.67
CA PHE A 211 28.95 14.29 20.40
C PHE A 211 27.48 14.00 20.33
#